data_69445beeae9ce29012f6a23824f76d44
#
_entry.id   69445beeae9ce29012f6a23824f76d44
#
_cell.length_a   1.000
_cell.length_b   1.000
_cell.length_c   1.000
_cell.angle_alpha   90.00
_cell.angle_beta   90.00
_cell.angle_gamma   90.00
#
_symmetry.space_group_name_H-M   'P 1'
#
loop_
_entity.id
_entity.type
_entity.pdbx_description
1 polymer ?
#
loop_
_entity_poly.entity_id
_entity_poly.type
_entity_poly.pdbx_seq_one_letter_code
_entity_poly.pdbx_strand_id
1 'polypeptide(L)'
;MSRDLDSRFSFREVAAVNEWLMTKSKAIHAMRDNPAHRIGLLGASWGTDLTKDNGRGRWKKTWEKMFQDPETFADRSSKGPDQEILQEYVWRTWGKRSSVQHDSFFCEKFTGSIGFPTQRLIEKNNYVAAVWNDGEILKKKCPKPCRRYPDWIHC
;
A
#
# COMPACT_ATOMS: atom_id res chain seq x y z
N MET A 1 -8.07 0.34 7.09
CA MET A 1 -6.61 0.43 6.91
C MET A 1 -5.95 -0.65 7.75
N SER A 2 -4.97 -1.35 7.18
CA SER A 2 -4.09 -2.28 7.89
C SER A 2 -2.76 -1.58 8.18
N ARG A 3 -2.23 -1.75 9.39
CA ARG A 3 -1.01 -1.11 9.87
C ARG A 3 -0.29 -1.97 10.90
N ASP A 4 1.02 -1.84 10.95
CA ASP A 4 1.81 -2.36 12.06
C ASP A 4 1.65 -1.44 13.29
N LEU A 5 1.60 -2.03 14.47
CA LEU A 5 1.36 -1.31 15.72
C LEU A 5 2.52 -0.37 16.11
N ASP A 6 3.71 -0.64 15.61
CA ASP A 6 4.94 0.10 15.89
C ASP A 6 5.20 1.23 14.89
N SER A 7 4.35 1.39 13.88
CA SER A 7 4.44 2.49 12.92
C SER A 7 3.48 3.63 13.25
N ARG A 8 3.93 4.88 13.08
CA ARG A 8 3.12 6.08 13.34
C ARG A 8 2.34 6.53 12.13
N PHE A 9 1.19 7.15 12.39
CA PHE A 9 0.50 7.94 11.38
C PHE A 9 1.34 9.16 11.00
N SER A 10 1.55 9.35 9.72
CA SER A 10 2.19 10.54 9.17
C SER A 10 1.16 11.40 8.43
N PHE A 11 1.43 12.71 8.35
CA PHE A 11 0.62 13.60 7.51
C PHE A 11 0.58 13.12 6.05
N ARG A 12 1.68 12.57 5.59
CA ARG A 12 1.83 11.99 4.25
C ARG A 12 0.87 10.82 4.01
N GLU A 13 0.73 9.95 4.98
CA GLU A 13 -0.23 8.85 4.91
C GLU A 13 -1.67 9.34 4.95
N VAL A 14 -1.99 10.26 5.86
CA VAL A 14 -3.34 10.85 5.96
C VAL A 14 -3.74 11.49 4.64
N ALA A 15 -2.85 12.24 4.00
CA ALA A 15 -3.11 12.86 2.72
C ALA A 15 -3.37 11.81 1.61
N ALA A 16 -2.58 10.75 1.56
CA ALA A 16 -2.76 9.65 0.60
C ALA A 16 -4.08 8.89 0.82
N VAL A 17 -4.44 8.63 2.07
CA VAL A 17 -5.72 7.99 2.42
C VAL A 17 -6.89 8.87 2.01
N ASN A 18 -6.85 10.16 2.29
CA ASN A 18 -7.91 11.10 1.91
C ASN A 18 -8.09 11.15 0.39
N GLU A 19 -7.01 11.20 -0.38
CA GLU A 19 -7.09 11.14 -1.85
C GLU A 19 -7.75 9.86 -2.34
N TRP A 20 -7.39 8.69 -1.76
CA TRP A 20 -8.06 7.44 -2.07
C TRP A 20 -9.54 7.44 -1.71
N LEU A 21 -9.91 7.93 -0.53
CA LEU A 21 -11.30 7.95 -0.08
C LEU A 21 -12.19 8.81 -0.98
N MET A 22 -11.66 9.86 -1.59
CA MET A 22 -12.37 10.70 -2.55
C MET A 22 -12.67 10.00 -3.88
N THR A 23 -12.01 8.88 -4.20
CA THR A 23 -12.31 8.14 -5.43
C THR A 23 -13.60 7.33 -5.28
N LYS A 24 -14.45 7.31 -6.32
CA LYS A 24 -15.76 6.64 -6.26
C LYS A 24 -15.72 5.14 -6.50
N SER A 25 -14.68 4.61 -7.14
CA SER A 25 -14.68 3.25 -7.67
C SER A 25 -13.49 2.38 -7.27
N LYS A 26 -12.58 2.91 -6.46
CA LYS A 26 -11.35 2.23 -6.08
C LYS A 26 -11.45 1.69 -4.66
N ALA A 27 -11.75 0.40 -4.55
CA ALA A 27 -11.97 -0.27 -3.26
C ALA A 27 -10.68 -0.51 -2.46
N ILE A 28 -9.53 -0.60 -3.15
CA ILE A 28 -8.24 -0.87 -2.52
C ILE A 28 -7.37 0.39 -2.50
N HIS A 29 -6.63 0.57 -1.43
CA HIS A 29 -5.51 1.51 -1.33
C HIS A 29 -4.22 0.75 -1.08
N ALA A 30 -3.19 1.04 -1.85
CA ALA A 30 -1.84 0.50 -1.67
C ALA A 30 -0.84 1.64 -1.56
N MET A 31 0.04 1.58 -0.57
CA MET A 31 1.07 2.59 -0.36
C MET A 31 2.45 1.93 -0.34
N ARG A 32 3.38 2.44 -1.15
CA ARG A 32 4.76 1.96 -1.28
C ARG A 32 5.71 3.14 -1.23
N ASP A 33 6.20 3.45 -0.04
CA ASP A 33 6.97 4.67 0.23
C ASP A 33 8.42 4.41 0.65
N ASN A 34 8.89 3.17 0.52
CA ASN A 34 10.28 2.77 0.80
C ASN A 34 10.80 1.88 -0.35
N PRO A 35 12.10 1.95 -0.71
CA PRO A 35 12.69 1.04 -1.69
C PRO A 35 12.60 -0.45 -1.36
N ALA A 36 12.34 -0.80 -0.09
CA ALA A 36 12.05 -2.17 0.32
C ALA A 36 10.60 -2.62 0.00
N HIS A 37 9.68 -1.69 -0.27
CA HIS A 37 8.26 -1.95 -0.52
C HIS A 37 8.01 -2.43 -1.96
N ARG A 38 8.54 -3.60 -2.31
CA ARG A 38 8.61 -4.11 -3.71
C ARG A 38 7.44 -4.96 -4.17
N ILE A 39 6.41 -5.12 -3.34
CA ILE A 39 5.24 -5.96 -3.59
C ILE A 39 3.97 -5.13 -3.74
N GLY A 40 2.91 -5.73 -4.28
CA GLY A 40 1.68 -5.01 -4.62
C GLY A 40 0.95 -4.43 -3.41
N LEU A 41 0.74 -5.24 -2.39
CA LEU A 41 0.20 -4.84 -1.08
C LEU A 41 1.17 -5.21 0.03
N LEU A 42 1.33 -4.31 0.97
CA LEU A 42 2.13 -4.49 2.19
C LEU A 42 1.17 -4.58 3.37
N GLY A 43 1.37 -5.56 4.28
CA GLY A 43 0.54 -5.74 5.46
C GLY A 43 0.35 -4.46 6.27
N ALA A 44 1.41 -3.67 6.37
CA ALA A 44 1.45 -2.43 7.16
C ALA A 44 0.94 -1.17 6.46
N SER A 45 0.60 -1.20 5.17
CA SER A 45 0.31 0.04 4.41
C SER A 45 -0.68 -0.16 3.27
N TRP A 46 -1.81 -0.80 3.58
CA TRP A 46 -2.92 -0.94 2.64
C TRP A 46 -4.28 -0.70 3.29
N GLY A 47 -5.30 -0.55 2.48
CA GLY A 47 -6.65 -0.40 2.96
C GLY A 47 -7.70 -0.92 1.98
N THR A 48 -8.88 -1.18 2.51
CA THR A 48 -10.05 -1.51 1.71
C THR A 48 -11.27 -0.72 2.16
N ASP A 49 -12.07 -0.32 1.20
CA ASP A 49 -13.38 0.29 1.39
C ASP A 49 -14.44 -0.68 0.84
N LEU A 50 -15.10 -1.37 1.75
CA LEU A 50 -16.11 -2.38 1.42
C LEU A 50 -17.33 -1.79 0.73
N THR A 51 -17.62 -0.51 0.96
CA THR A 51 -18.76 0.18 0.31
C THR A 51 -18.56 0.32 -1.19
N LYS A 52 -17.30 0.31 -1.66
CA LYS A 52 -16.94 0.39 -3.07
C LYS A 52 -16.94 -0.96 -3.82
N ASP A 53 -17.36 -2.03 -3.17
CA ASP A 53 -17.62 -3.34 -3.83
C ASP A 53 -18.90 -3.32 -4.69
N ASN A 54 -19.71 -2.29 -4.57
CA ASN A 54 -20.94 -2.05 -5.34
C ASN A 54 -21.90 -3.26 -5.29
N GLY A 55 -22.02 -3.92 -4.15
CA GLY A 55 -22.92 -5.05 -3.94
C GLY A 55 -22.58 -6.31 -4.77
N ARG A 56 -21.45 -6.36 -5.42
CA ARG A 56 -21.02 -7.49 -6.27
C ARG A 56 -20.56 -8.71 -5.48
N GLY A 57 -20.45 -8.60 -4.16
CA GLY A 57 -20.02 -9.69 -3.29
C GLY A 57 -18.60 -10.21 -3.59
N ARG A 58 -17.76 -9.39 -4.24
CA ARG A 58 -16.38 -9.78 -4.61
C ARG A 58 -15.53 -10.00 -3.37
N TRP A 59 -15.72 -9.17 -2.33
CA TRP A 59 -15.01 -9.34 -1.06
C TRP A 59 -15.40 -10.64 -0.39
N LYS A 60 -16.70 -10.96 -0.33
CA LYS A 60 -17.19 -12.23 0.21
C LYS A 60 -16.52 -13.40 -0.50
N LYS A 61 -16.53 -13.42 -1.83
CA LYS A 61 -15.86 -14.46 -2.64
C LYS A 61 -14.35 -14.52 -2.41
N THR A 62 -13.70 -13.38 -2.23
CA THR A 62 -12.25 -13.32 -1.94
C THR A 62 -11.95 -13.97 -0.59
N TRP A 63 -12.74 -13.64 0.45
CA TRP A 63 -12.62 -14.25 1.77
C TRP A 63 -12.92 -15.74 1.75
N GLU A 64 -14.04 -16.16 1.15
CA GLU A 64 -14.40 -17.56 1.02
C GLU A 64 -13.27 -18.37 0.37
N LYS A 65 -12.74 -17.90 -0.74
CA LYS A 65 -11.61 -18.53 -1.42
C LYS A 65 -10.38 -18.64 -0.52
N MET A 66 -10.05 -17.57 0.19
CA MET A 66 -8.90 -17.52 1.09
C MET A 66 -9.06 -18.51 2.26
N PHE A 67 -10.25 -18.57 2.88
CA PHE A 67 -10.52 -19.46 4.01
C PHE A 67 -10.71 -20.92 3.61
N GLN A 68 -11.07 -21.21 2.38
CA GLN A 68 -11.18 -22.58 1.85
C GLN A 68 -9.84 -23.17 1.41
N ASP A 69 -8.81 -22.36 1.26
CA ASP A 69 -7.50 -22.83 0.84
C ASP A 69 -6.68 -23.28 2.07
N PRO A 70 -6.36 -24.60 2.16
CA PRO A 70 -5.56 -25.13 3.27
C PRO A 70 -4.20 -24.43 3.43
N GLU A 71 -3.57 -23.99 2.34
CA GLU A 71 -2.28 -23.30 2.35
C GLU A 71 -2.34 -21.96 3.10
N THR A 72 -3.53 -21.33 3.17
CA THR A 72 -3.72 -20.10 3.94
C THR A 72 -3.42 -20.30 5.43
N PHE A 73 -3.61 -21.51 5.95
CA PHE A 73 -3.43 -21.88 7.36
C PHE A 73 -2.23 -22.81 7.61
N ALA A 74 -1.47 -23.13 6.57
CA ALA A 74 -0.23 -23.91 6.70
C ALA A 74 0.78 -23.20 7.60
N ASP A 75 1.86 -23.87 7.96
CA ASP A 75 2.87 -23.42 8.90
C ASP A 75 3.26 -21.94 8.72
N ARG A 76 3.10 -21.15 9.80
CA ARG A 76 3.36 -19.72 9.86
C ARG A 76 4.55 -19.38 10.77
N SER A 77 5.44 -20.31 10.96
CA SER A 77 6.66 -20.09 11.76
C SER A 77 7.64 -19.10 11.11
N SER A 78 7.54 -18.90 9.78
CA SER A 78 8.34 -17.91 9.04
C SER A 78 7.69 -16.54 9.02
N LYS A 79 8.47 -15.48 8.84
CA LYS A 79 7.94 -14.12 8.53
C LYS A 79 7.45 -14.08 7.08
N GLY A 80 6.25 -13.53 6.87
CA GLY A 80 5.77 -13.14 5.55
C GLY A 80 4.57 -13.88 4.95
N PRO A 81 3.99 -14.94 5.58
CA PRO A 81 2.82 -15.62 5.03
C PRO A 81 1.63 -14.69 4.78
N ASP A 82 1.44 -13.68 5.64
CA ASP A 82 0.44 -12.62 5.47
C ASP A 82 0.64 -11.83 4.19
N GLN A 83 1.88 -11.56 3.81
CA GLN A 83 2.21 -10.88 2.55
C GLN A 83 1.88 -11.75 1.34
N GLU A 84 2.13 -13.04 1.40
CA GLU A 84 1.80 -13.99 0.34
C GLU A 84 0.29 -14.10 0.15
N ILE A 85 -0.46 -14.23 1.23
CA ILE A 85 -1.92 -14.25 1.24
C ILE A 85 -2.48 -12.95 0.62
N LEU A 86 -1.97 -11.79 1.01
CA LEU A 86 -2.39 -10.52 0.44
C LEU A 86 -2.09 -10.43 -1.06
N GLN A 87 -0.93 -10.93 -1.52
CA GLN A 87 -0.59 -10.95 -2.93
C GLN A 87 -1.51 -11.89 -3.71
N GLU A 88 -1.74 -13.11 -3.22
CA GLU A 88 -2.50 -14.14 -3.94
C GLU A 88 -3.98 -13.79 -4.02
N TYR A 89 -4.61 -13.49 -2.91
CA TYR A 89 -6.07 -13.37 -2.85
C TYR A 89 -6.55 -11.93 -3.07
N VAL A 90 -5.86 -10.94 -2.54
CA VAL A 90 -6.31 -9.54 -2.62
C VAL A 90 -5.70 -8.83 -3.82
N TRP A 91 -4.36 -8.83 -3.94
CA TRP A 91 -3.72 -8.07 -5.02
C TRP A 91 -4.03 -8.61 -6.41
N ARG A 92 -3.99 -9.93 -6.64
CA ARG A 92 -4.31 -10.53 -7.94
C ARG A 92 -5.76 -10.27 -8.34
N THR A 93 -6.68 -10.27 -7.38
CA THR A 93 -8.11 -10.08 -7.65
C THR A 93 -8.48 -8.61 -7.85
N TRP A 94 -7.89 -7.72 -7.05
CA TRP A 94 -8.33 -6.33 -6.93
C TRP A 94 -7.29 -5.31 -7.42
N GLY A 95 -5.99 -5.65 -7.34
CA GLY A 95 -4.89 -4.70 -7.37
C GLY A 95 -4.92 -3.71 -8.53
N LYS A 96 -4.77 -4.19 -9.75
CA LYS A 96 -4.58 -3.29 -10.91
C LYS A 96 -5.80 -2.43 -11.25
N ARG A 97 -7.01 -2.97 -11.13
CA ARG A 97 -8.23 -2.32 -11.63
C ARG A 97 -8.99 -1.55 -10.56
N SER A 98 -8.90 -2.00 -9.33
CA SER A 98 -9.73 -1.50 -8.22
C SER A 98 -8.92 -0.79 -7.13
N SER A 99 -7.65 -0.44 -7.39
CA SER A 99 -6.80 0.25 -6.42
C SER A 99 -6.46 1.68 -6.82
N VAL A 100 -6.28 2.53 -5.81
CA VAL A 100 -5.41 3.69 -5.86
C VAL A 100 -4.06 3.24 -5.31
N GLN A 101 -2.98 3.56 -6.00
CA GLN A 101 -1.65 3.12 -5.65
C GLN A 101 -0.75 4.35 -5.50
N HIS A 102 -0.41 4.71 -4.26
CA HIS A 102 0.61 5.73 -4.01
C HIS A 102 1.98 5.06 -3.93
N ASP A 103 2.91 5.52 -4.76
CA ASP A 103 4.21 4.88 -4.91
C ASP A 103 5.32 5.90 -5.09
N SER A 104 6.41 5.75 -4.34
CA SER A 104 7.58 6.61 -4.43
C SER A 104 8.71 6.02 -5.27
N PHE A 105 8.67 4.71 -5.62
CA PHE A 105 9.84 4.06 -6.22
C PHE A 105 9.54 3.08 -7.36
N PHE A 106 8.33 2.56 -7.45
CA PHE A 106 8.01 1.42 -8.34
C PHE A 106 6.89 1.71 -9.33
N CYS A 107 6.68 2.97 -9.72
CA CYS A 107 5.59 3.38 -10.63
C CYS A 107 5.67 2.71 -12.01
N GLU A 108 6.86 2.36 -12.47
CA GLU A 108 7.03 1.61 -13.73
C GLU A 108 6.62 0.13 -13.57
N LYS A 109 6.92 -0.46 -12.41
CA LYS A 109 6.56 -1.85 -12.10
C LYS A 109 5.05 -2.00 -11.87
N PHE A 110 4.46 -1.05 -11.14
CA PHE A 110 3.04 -1.07 -10.79
C PHE A 110 2.28 -0.03 -11.61
N THR A 111 1.91 -0.41 -12.82
CA THR A 111 1.22 0.45 -13.78
C THR A 111 -0.03 1.07 -13.16
N GLY A 112 -0.20 2.38 -13.32
CA GLY A 112 -1.30 3.13 -12.73
C GLY A 112 -1.02 3.67 -11.33
N SER A 113 0.20 3.47 -10.81
CA SER A 113 0.65 4.15 -9.60
C SER A 113 0.83 5.64 -9.84
N ILE A 114 0.56 6.41 -8.79
CA ILE A 114 0.74 7.86 -8.74
C ILE A 114 1.68 8.23 -7.60
N GLY A 115 2.38 9.35 -7.73
CA GLY A 115 3.17 9.92 -6.64
C GLY A 115 2.29 10.30 -5.45
N PHE A 116 2.86 10.27 -4.26
CA PHE A 116 2.17 10.72 -3.05
C PHE A 116 1.72 12.19 -3.17
N PRO A 117 0.60 12.59 -2.50
CA PRO A 117 0.09 13.95 -2.55
C PRO A 117 0.89 14.97 -1.75
N THR A 118 1.91 14.52 -1.04
CA THR A 118 2.84 15.38 -0.28
C THR A 118 4.27 15.04 -0.60
N GLN A 119 5.14 16.04 -0.55
CA GLN A 119 6.58 15.83 -0.64
C GLN A 119 7.10 15.19 0.65
N ARG A 120 8.12 14.35 0.56
CA ARG A 120 8.77 13.75 1.72
C ARG A 120 9.65 14.80 2.41
N LEU A 121 9.40 15.03 3.70
CA LEU A 121 10.19 15.94 4.51
C LEU A 121 11.53 15.30 4.89
N ILE A 122 12.55 16.11 5.17
CA ILE A 122 13.85 15.64 5.67
C ILE A 122 13.78 15.56 7.20
N GLU A 123 13.07 14.57 7.70
CA GLU A 123 12.91 14.28 9.11
C GLU A 123 12.93 12.77 9.36
N LYS A 124 13.11 12.38 10.62
CA LYS A 124 13.09 10.96 10.98
C LYS A 124 11.74 10.32 10.66
N ASN A 125 11.80 9.06 10.23
CA ASN A 125 10.60 8.28 9.90
C ASN A 125 9.69 8.97 8.86
N ASN A 126 10.32 9.54 7.83
CA ASN A 126 9.67 10.40 6.86
C ASN A 126 8.93 9.67 5.73
N TYR A 127 8.74 8.36 5.84
CA TYR A 127 8.00 7.54 4.88
C TYR A 127 6.85 6.79 5.55
N VAL A 128 5.87 6.38 4.77
CA VAL A 128 4.70 5.63 5.25
C VAL A 128 5.13 4.24 5.72
N ALA A 129 4.59 3.79 6.84
CA ALA A 129 4.94 2.54 7.54
C ALA A 129 6.39 2.51 8.09
N ALA A 130 6.99 3.67 8.34
CA ALA A 130 8.25 3.73 9.06
C ALA A 130 8.08 3.27 10.51
N VAL A 131 8.97 2.40 10.97
CA VAL A 131 8.99 1.91 12.35
C VAL A 131 9.52 3.02 13.27
N TRP A 132 8.83 3.23 14.38
CA TRP A 132 9.07 4.37 15.26
C TRP A 132 10.48 4.44 15.83
N ASN A 133 11.07 3.30 16.15
CA ASN A 133 12.36 3.24 16.86
C ASN A 133 13.58 3.39 15.95
N ASP A 134 13.43 3.17 14.64
CA ASP A 134 14.58 3.14 13.73
C ASP A 134 15.13 4.53 13.42
N GLY A 135 14.29 5.56 13.53
CA GLY A 135 14.71 6.94 13.31
C GLY A 135 15.32 7.20 11.93
N GLU A 136 15.07 6.32 10.96
CA GLU A 136 15.63 6.40 9.61
C GLU A 136 15.14 7.64 8.88
N ILE A 137 16.05 8.32 8.19
CA ILE A 137 15.72 9.37 7.23
C ILE A 137 15.95 8.81 5.83
N LEU A 138 14.87 8.57 5.10
CA LEU A 138 14.96 8.12 3.72
C LEU A 138 15.32 9.29 2.79
N LYS A 139 16.60 9.36 2.40
CA LYS A 139 17.14 10.40 1.51
C LYS A 139 17.13 10.02 0.03
N LYS A 140 16.66 8.82 -0.32
CA LYS A 140 16.68 8.34 -1.70
C LYS A 140 15.75 9.16 -2.58
N LYS A 141 16.26 9.60 -3.73
CA LYS A 141 15.50 10.34 -4.75
C LYS A 141 14.47 9.41 -5.41
N CYS A 142 13.29 9.95 -5.71
CA CYS A 142 12.27 9.23 -6.45
C CYS A 142 12.57 9.21 -7.94
N PRO A 143 12.33 8.09 -8.63
CA PRO A 143 12.30 8.05 -10.08
C PRO A 143 11.31 9.06 -10.66
N LYS A 144 11.63 9.61 -11.84
CA LYS A 144 10.75 10.59 -12.50
C LYS A 144 9.29 10.15 -12.62
N PRO A 145 8.95 8.89 -12.99
CA PRO A 145 7.57 8.42 -13.10
C PRO A 145 6.78 8.44 -11.79
N CYS A 146 7.47 8.42 -10.63
CA CYS A 146 6.82 8.45 -9.31
C CYS A 146 6.72 9.88 -8.72
N ARG A 147 7.19 10.89 -9.42
CA ARG A 147 7.09 12.27 -8.94
C ARG A 147 5.73 12.84 -9.29
N ARG A 148 5.02 13.34 -8.29
CA ARG A 148 3.74 14.04 -8.53
C ARG A 148 3.94 15.34 -9.28
N TYR A 149 5.03 16.04 -8.95
CA TYR A 149 5.50 17.22 -9.68
C TYR A 149 6.97 17.00 -10.08
N PRO A 150 7.41 17.50 -11.24
CA PRO A 150 8.75 17.23 -11.76
C PRO A 150 9.90 17.63 -10.83
N ASP A 151 9.70 18.69 -10.05
CA ASP A 151 10.63 19.25 -9.08
C ASP A 151 10.67 18.49 -7.75
N TRP A 152 9.70 17.62 -7.47
CA TRP A 152 9.66 16.82 -6.25
C TRP A 152 10.62 15.62 -6.32
N ILE A 153 11.91 15.91 -6.17
CA ILE A 153 12.93 14.86 -6.24
C ILE A 153 12.93 13.91 -5.04
N HIS A 154 12.36 14.32 -3.92
CA HIS A 154 12.09 13.52 -2.73
C HIS A 154 10.58 13.43 -2.53
N CYS A 155 9.92 12.76 -3.40
CA CYS A 155 8.45 12.67 -3.40
C CYS A 155 7.87 11.92 -2.20
#